data_4754bddd6a63a47075b8a25dcae059f9
#
_entry.id   4754bddd6a63a47075b8a25dcae059f9
#
_cell.length_a   1.000
_cell.length_b   1.000
_cell.length_c   1.000
_cell.angle_alpha   90.00
_cell.angle_beta   90.00
_cell.angle_gamma   90.00
#
_symmetry.space_group_name_H-M   'P 1'
#
loop_
_entity.id
_entity.type
_entity.pdbx_description
1 polymer ?
#
loop_
_entity_poly.entity_id
_entity_poly.type
_entity_poly.pdbx_seq_one_letter_code
_entity_poly.pdbx_strand_id
1 'polypeptide(L)'
;MAAVLSPRPRLDGPAAPAAPRARTRRPGRGSDLAAWLAYADVLHAQAIDMGLERVSAVRDALGLKPAFPLITVAGTNGKGSTCALLAAMLGAAGYRVGVYTSPHLLRYNERVRIDGVPVGDAALCAAYARVDAARGQRPLTPFEFGTLAAMCVFTEADL
;
A
#
# COMPACT_ATOMS: atom_id res chain seq x y z
N MET A 1 -6.42 -47.41 -4.96
CA MET A 1 -7.49 -46.39 -5.04
C MET A 1 -7.04 -45.37 -6.07
N ALA A 2 -7.69 -45.31 -7.22
CA ALA A 2 -7.38 -44.36 -8.30
C ALA A 2 -8.22 -43.10 -8.13
N ALA A 3 -7.59 -41.94 -8.00
CA ALA A 3 -8.26 -40.67 -8.00
C ALA A 3 -8.47 -40.21 -9.45
N VAL A 4 -9.73 -40.10 -9.87
CA VAL A 4 -10.13 -39.54 -11.17
C VAL A 4 -10.12 -38.03 -11.05
N LEU A 5 -9.18 -37.36 -11.75
CA LEU A 5 -9.15 -35.92 -11.91
C LEU A 5 -10.09 -35.54 -13.07
N SER A 6 -11.23 -34.93 -12.74
CA SER A 6 -12.11 -34.29 -13.73
C SER A 6 -11.50 -32.94 -14.17
N PRO A 7 -11.45 -32.64 -15.49
CA PRO A 7 -11.01 -31.31 -15.95
C PRO A 7 -11.99 -30.25 -15.54
N ARG A 8 -11.47 -29.17 -14.94
CA ARG A 8 -12.28 -27.97 -14.63
C ARG A 8 -12.75 -27.33 -15.94
N PRO A 9 -14.01 -26.88 -16.02
CA PRO A 9 -14.47 -26.14 -17.20
C PRO A 9 -13.67 -24.83 -17.33
N ARG A 10 -13.20 -24.55 -18.55
CA ARG A 10 -12.60 -23.24 -18.89
C ARG A 10 -13.71 -22.21 -18.83
N LEU A 11 -13.52 -21.22 -18.00
CA LEU A 11 -14.35 -20.02 -17.98
C LEU A 11 -13.79 -18.99 -18.98
N ASP A 12 -13.81 -19.34 -20.26
CA ASP A 12 -13.45 -18.45 -21.35
C ASP A 12 -14.71 -17.72 -21.84
N GLY A 13 -15.18 -16.77 -21.04
CA GLY A 13 -16.14 -15.76 -21.47
C GLY A 13 -15.47 -14.39 -21.45
N PRO A 14 -15.68 -13.50 -22.46
CA PRO A 14 -15.17 -12.14 -22.40
C PRO A 14 -15.71 -11.47 -21.14
N ALA A 15 -14.82 -10.96 -20.29
CA ALA A 15 -15.20 -10.19 -19.13
C ALA A 15 -16.07 -9.02 -19.58
N ALA A 16 -17.29 -8.94 -19.04
CA ALA A 16 -18.18 -7.82 -19.29
C ALA A 16 -17.44 -6.51 -19.00
N PRO A 17 -17.59 -5.46 -19.84
CA PRO A 17 -16.93 -4.19 -19.60
C PRO A 17 -17.36 -3.68 -18.22
N ALA A 18 -16.39 -3.43 -17.36
CA ALA A 18 -16.62 -2.89 -16.02
C ALA A 18 -17.43 -1.59 -16.18
N ALA A 19 -18.54 -1.48 -15.46
CA ALA A 19 -19.35 -0.26 -15.43
C ALA A 19 -18.44 0.94 -15.10
N PRO A 20 -18.65 2.13 -15.70
CA PRO A 20 -17.83 3.30 -15.44
C PRO A 20 -17.85 3.60 -13.94
N ARG A 21 -16.71 3.43 -13.28
CA ARG A 21 -16.56 3.75 -11.87
C ARG A 21 -16.84 5.24 -11.70
N ALA A 22 -17.73 5.57 -10.78
CA ALA A 22 -18.06 6.96 -10.45
C ALA A 22 -16.77 7.76 -10.29
N ARG A 23 -16.68 8.93 -10.91
CA ARG A 23 -15.53 9.83 -10.76
C ARG A 23 -15.50 10.32 -9.31
N THR A 24 -14.75 9.62 -8.47
CA THR A 24 -14.53 10.07 -7.09
C THR A 24 -13.77 11.38 -7.15
N ARG A 25 -14.34 12.42 -6.55
CA ARG A 25 -13.73 13.74 -6.53
C ARG A 25 -12.40 13.65 -5.79
N ARG A 26 -11.35 14.28 -6.34
CA ARG A 26 -10.03 14.41 -5.67
C ARG A 26 -10.23 14.99 -4.26
N PRO A 27 -9.72 14.32 -3.20
CA PRO A 27 -9.80 14.85 -1.85
C PRO A 27 -9.02 16.16 -1.72
N GLY A 28 -9.52 17.07 -0.88
CA GLY A 28 -8.90 18.35 -0.59
C GLY A 28 -8.30 18.42 0.81
N ARG A 29 -7.82 19.59 1.20
CA ARG A 29 -7.40 19.85 2.59
C ARG A 29 -8.58 19.59 3.52
N GLY A 30 -8.36 18.80 4.57
CA GLY A 30 -9.38 18.42 5.55
C GLY A 30 -10.24 17.23 5.18
N SER A 31 -10.01 16.57 4.05
CA SER A 31 -10.64 15.27 3.76
C SER A 31 -10.15 14.20 4.73
N ASP A 32 -11.05 13.30 5.12
CA ASP A 32 -10.73 12.17 5.97
C ASP A 32 -9.98 11.06 5.21
N LEU A 33 -9.47 10.08 5.95
CA LEU A 33 -8.73 8.96 5.38
C LEU A 33 -9.62 8.11 4.46
N ALA A 34 -10.90 7.94 4.77
CA ALA A 34 -11.83 7.16 3.96
C ALA A 34 -11.99 7.77 2.55
N ALA A 35 -12.06 9.09 2.44
CA ALA A 35 -12.11 9.78 1.15
C ALA A 35 -10.83 9.55 0.33
N TRP A 36 -9.64 9.57 0.96
CA TRP A 36 -8.38 9.28 0.30
C TRP A 36 -8.29 7.84 -0.19
N LEU A 37 -8.73 6.87 0.61
CA LEU A 37 -8.73 5.46 0.24
C LEU A 37 -9.68 5.21 -0.94
N ALA A 38 -10.91 5.72 -0.87
CA ALA A 38 -11.88 5.61 -1.95
C ALA A 38 -11.39 6.27 -3.25
N TYR A 39 -10.67 7.38 -3.15
CA TYR A 39 -10.05 8.03 -4.30
C TYR A 39 -8.93 7.16 -4.90
N ALA A 40 -8.04 6.62 -4.09
CA ALA A 40 -6.96 5.75 -4.55
C ALA A 40 -7.49 4.48 -5.26
N ASP A 41 -8.61 3.92 -4.80
CA ASP A 41 -9.22 2.71 -5.36
C ASP A 41 -9.73 2.89 -6.81
N VAL A 42 -9.98 4.12 -7.24
CA VAL A 42 -10.51 4.40 -8.59
C VAL A 42 -9.47 4.98 -9.56
N LEU A 43 -8.26 5.26 -9.10
CA LEU A 43 -7.22 5.90 -9.92
C LEU A 43 -6.65 5.00 -11.01
N HIS A 44 -6.63 3.70 -10.79
CA HIS A 44 -6.13 2.73 -11.74
C HIS A 44 -7.25 1.80 -12.20
N ALA A 45 -7.29 1.51 -13.51
CA ALA A 45 -8.31 0.63 -14.08
C ALA A 45 -8.20 -0.81 -13.55
N GLN A 46 -6.99 -1.23 -13.23
CA GLN A 46 -6.66 -2.54 -12.68
C GLN A 46 -6.23 -2.40 -11.22
N ALA A 47 -6.70 -3.31 -10.35
CA ALA A 47 -6.28 -3.35 -8.95
C ALA A 47 -4.83 -3.83 -8.78
N ILE A 48 -4.34 -4.61 -9.74
CA ILE A 48 -2.97 -5.14 -9.80
C ILE A 48 -2.41 -4.86 -11.19
N ASP A 49 -1.26 -4.18 -11.23
CA ASP A 49 -0.47 -3.96 -12.43
C ASP A 49 1.02 -4.12 -12.05
N MET A 50 1.72 -5.02 -12.73
CA MET A 50 3.05 -5.52 -12.33
C MET A 50 4.23 -4.61 -12.74
N GLY A 51 3.98 -3.51 -13.46
CA GLY A 51 5.04 -2.57 -13.83
C GLY A 51 5.55 -1.75 -12.65
N LEU A 52 6.85 -1.41 -12.65
CA LEU A 52 7.47 -0.56 -11.62
C LEU A 52 7.74 0.87 -12.08
N GLU A 53 7.57 1.17 -13.36
CA GLU A 53 7.91 2.46 -13.97
C GLU A 53 7.09 3.59 -13.35
N ARG A 54 5.81 3.37 -13.12
CA ARG A 54 4.89 4.36 -12.53
C ARG A 54 5.30 4.72 -11.12
N VAL A 55 5.44 3.69 -10.26
CA VAL A 55 5.76 3.88 -8.85
C VAL A 55 7.15 4.47 -8.67
N SER A 56 8.13 4.06 -9.51
CA SER A 56 9.48 4.61 -9.51
C SER A 56 9.48 6.09 -9.88
N ALA A 57 8.76 6.47 -10.94
CA ALA A 57 8.66 7.88 -11.35
C ALA A 57 8.02 8.77 -10.27
N VAL A 58 7.03 8.25 -9.52
CA VAL A 58 6.41 9.02 -8.42
C VAL A 58 7.31 9.06 -7.19
N ARG A 59 8.01 7.97 -6.86
CA ARG A 59 9.05 7.95 -5.81
C ARG A 59 10.11 9.02 -6.06
N ASP A 60 10.58 9.12 -7.30
CA ASP A 60 11.61 10.09 -7.68
C ASP A 60 11.07 11.54 -7.62
N ALA A 61 9.83 11.76 -8.05
CA ALA A 61 9.16 13.05 -7.92
C ALA A 61 8.91 13.46 -6.45
N LEU A 62 8.71 12.48 -5.54
CA LEU A 62 8.63 12.70 -4.10
C LEU A 62 10.00 12.99 -3.46
N GLY A 63 11.09 12.74 -4.16
CA GLY A 63 12.44 12.82 -3.62
C GLY A 63 12.72 11.80 -2.52
N LEU A 64 11.98 10.67 -2.50
CA LEU A 64 12.13 9.64 -1.48
C LEU A 64 13.47 8.91 -1.64
N LYS A 65 14.38 9.18 -0.71
CA LYS A 65 15.68 8.52 -0.57
C LYS A 65 15.80 8.02 0.87
N PRO A 66 15.22 6.85 1.20
CA PRO A 66 15.29 6.33 2.55
C PRO A 66 16.75 6.20 3.00
N ALA A 67 17.09 6.76 4.15
CA ALA A 67 18.40 6.62 4.78
C ALA A 67 18.47 5.41 5.72
N PHE A 68 17.32 4.78 5.97
CA PHE A 68 17.18 3.61 6.83
C PHE A 68 17.30 2.30 6.05
N PRO A 69 17.74 1.19 6.69
CA PRO A 69 17.72 -0.13 6.08
C PRO A 69 16.28 -0.60 5.79
N LEU A 70 16.05 -1.15 4.60
CA LEU A 70 14.75 -1.69 4.20
C LEU A 70 14.82 -3.22 4.15
N ILE A 71 14.02 -3.89 4.98
CA ILE A 71 13.88 -5.34 5.00
C ILE A 71 12.58 -5.72 4.31
N THR A 72 12.67 -6.43 3.17
CA THR A 72 11.50 -6.90 2.43
C THR A 72 11.24 -8.37 2.73
N VAL A 73 10.03 -8.68 3.23
CA VAL A 73 9.59 -10.05 3.51
C VAL A 73 8.63 -10.51 2.40
N ALA A 74 9.05 -11.53 1.64
CA ALA A 74 8.26 -12.14 0.58
C ALA A 74 7.93 -13.59 0.92
N GLY A 75 6.86 -14.13 0.35
CA GLY A 75 6.44 -15.53 0.55
C GLY A 75 4.92 -15.71 0.43
N THR A 76 4.47 -16.95 0.38
CA THR A 76 3.04 -17.27 0.32
C THR A 76 2.37 -17.11 1.68
N ASN A 77 2.96 -17.67 2.73
CA ASN A 77 2.44 -17.64 4.09
C ASN A 77 3.47 -17.06 5.07
N GLY A 78 3.04 -16.69 6.27
CA GLY A 78 3.91 -16.27 7.37
C GLY A 78 4.51 -14.87 7.26
N LYS A 79 4.29 -14.12 6.17
CA LYS A 79 4.85 -12.77 5.99
C LYS A 79 4.57 -11.84 7.17
N GLY A 80 3.31 -11.76 7.59
CA GLY A 80 2.91 -10.90 8.72
C GLY A 80 3.56 -11.29 10.03
N SER A 81 3.61 -12.59 10.32
CA SER A 81 4.27 -13.12 11.54
C SER A 81 5.78 -12.83 11.53
N THR A 82 6.43 -13.01 10.39
CA THR A 82 7.86 -12.69 10.23
C THR A 82 8.11 -11.19 10.43
N CYS A 83 7.30 -10.31 9.83
CA CYS A 83 7.41 -8.87 10.06
C CYS A 83 7.20 -8.51 11.54
N ALA A 84 6.23 -9.12 12.21
CA ALA A 84 5.95 -8.87 13.62
C ALA A 84 7.12 -9.30 14.52
N LEU A 85 7.71 -10.47 14.26
CA LEU A 85 8.88 -10.95 15.02
C LEU A 85 10.10 -10.07 14.78
N LEU A 86 10.39 -9.71 13.53
CA LEU A 86 11.50 -8.81 13.20
C LEU A 86 11.33 -7.45 13.89
N ALA A 87 10.13 -6.88 13.86
CA ALA A 87 9.86 -5.61 14.51
C ALA A 87 10.04 -5.69 16.03
N ALA A 88 9.57 -6.78 16.65
CA ALA A 88 9.76 -7.00 18.09
C ALA A 88 11.25 -7.15 18.48
N MET A 89 12.02 -7.91 17.70
CA MET A 89 13.45 -8.13 17.93
C MET A 89 14.24 -6.82 17.76
N LEU A 90 13.99 -6.07 16.69
CA LEU A 90 14.66 -4.80 16.43
C LEU A 90 14.29 -3.74 17.47
N GLY A 91 13.01 -3.66 17.85
CA GLY A 91 12.57 -2.76 18.93
C GLY A 91 13.21 -3.10 20.27
N ALA A 92 13.30 -4.40 20.63
CA ALA A 92 14.00 -4.85 21.83
C ALA A 92 15.50 -4.55 21.80
N ALA A 93 16.11 -4.47 20.62
CA ALA A 93 17.49 -4.07 20.42
C ALA A 93 17.69 -2.54 20.42
N GLY A 94 16.62 -1.75 20.64
CA GLY A 94 16.69 -0.29 20.76
C GLY A 94 16.55 0.48 19.44
N TYR A 95 16.21 -0.20 18.33
CA TYR A 95 15.96 0.48 17.07
C TYR A 95 14.53 1.03 16.99
N ARG A 96 14.37 2.15 16.32
CA ARG A 96 13.06 2.61 15.85
C ARG A 96 12.65 1.80 14.62
N VAL A 97 11.41 1.34 14.57
CA VAL A 97 10.98 0.39 13.55
C VAL A 97 9.69 0.83 12.88
N GLY A 98 9.77 1.12 11.59
CA GLY A 98 8.61 1.27 10.72
C GLY A 98 8.19 -0.08 10.14
N VAL A 99 6.91 -0.38 10.12
CA VAL A 99 6.36 -1.62 9.53
C VAL A 99 5.24 -1.29 8.56
N TYR A 100 5.35 -1.78 7.31
CA TYR A 100 4.28 -1.73 6.34
C TYR A 100 3.82 -3.13 5.97
N THR A 101 2.56 -3.45 6.21
CA THR A 101 1.97 -4.78 5.95
C THR A 101 0.62 -4.67 5.26
N SER A 102 0.19 -5.76 4.60
CA SER A 102 -1.15 -5.91 4.02
C SER A 102 -1.59 -7.38 4.09
N PRO A 103 -2.91 -7.64 4.21
CA PRO A 103 -4.00 -6.68 4.41
C PRO A 103 -4.08 -6.16 5.85
N HIS A 104 -4.98 -5.22 6.13
CA HIS A 104 -5.44 -4.87 7.48
C HIS A 104 -6.64 -5.75 7.88
N LEU A 105 -6.95 -5.79 9.17
CA LEU A 105 -8.09 -6.55 9.69
C LEU A 105 -9.30 -5.64 9.96
N LEU A 106 -9.13 -4.53 10.64
CA LEU A 106 -10.20 -3.62 11.02
C LEU A 106 -10.02 -2.22 10.43
N ARG A 107 -8.82 -1.64 10.53
CA ARG A 107 -8.54 -0.26 10.12
C ARG A 107 -7.33 -0.20 9.20
N TYR A 108 -7.40 0.66 8.21
CA TYR A 108 -6.30 0.86 7.27
C TYR A 108 -4.97 1.22 7.96
N ASN A 109 -5.03 1.97 9.06
CA ASN A 109 -3.88 2.39 9.86
C ASN A 109 -2.99 1.23 10.35
N GLU A 110 -3.57 0.04 10.51
CA GLU A 110 -2.83 -1.17 10.89
C GLU A 110 -1.72 -1.51 9.89
N ARG A 111 -1.87 -1.05 8.63
CA ARG A 111 -0.87 -1.29 7.59
C ARG A 111 0.43 -0.54 7.82
N VAL A 112 0.37 0.62 8.47
CA VAL A 112 1.54 1.49 8.70
C VAL A 112 1.70 1.71 10.19
N ARG A 113 2.78 1.19 10.74
CA ARG A 113 3.09 1.29 12.17
C ARG A 113 4.49 1.84 12.37
N ILE A 114 4.67 2.60 13.45
CA ILE A 114 5.97 3.04 13.95
C ILE A 114 6.06 2.60 15.40
N ASP A 115 7.11 1.88 15.75
CA ASP A 115 7.37 1.32 17.07
C ASP A 115 6.16 0.53 17.63
N GLY A 116 5.51 -0.25 16.74
CA GLY A 116 4.34 -1.07 17.06
C GLY A 116 3.00 -0.32 17.07
N VAL A 117 2.99 1.01 17.02
CA VAL A 117 1.78 1.82 17.09
C VAL A 117 1.29 2.17 15.68
N PRO A 118 0.00 1.91 15.33
CA PRO A 118 -0.58 2.35 14.07
C PRO A 118 -0.52 3.86 13.92
N VAL A 119 -0.17 4.32 12.74
CA VAL A 119 -0.09 5.75 12.41
C VAL A 119 -1.49 6.37 12.37
N GLY A 120 -1.63 7.59 12.88
CA GLY A 120 -2.91 8.29 12.90
C GLY A 120 -3.40 8.75 11.52
N ASP A 121 -4.70 8.96 11.39
CA ASP A 121 -5.36 9.39 10.15
C ASP A 121 -4.73 10.66 9.56
N ALA A 122 -4.40 11.63 10.41
CA ALA A 122 -3.83 12.91 9.95
C ALA A 122 -2.50 12.72 9.19
N ALA A 123 -1.60 11.88 9.71
CA ALA A 123 -0.32 11.59 9.06
C ALA A 123 -0.52 10.81 7.75
N LEU A 124 -1.43 9.85 7.73
CA LEU A 124 -1.78 9.12 6.50
C LEU A 124 -2.39 10.05 5.46
N CYS A 125 -3.34 10.91 5.83
CA CYS A 125 -3.93 11.89 4.92
C CYS A 125 -2.89 12.85 4.34
N ALA A 126 -1.95 13.32 5.15
CA ALA A 126 -0.85 14.18 4.69
C ALA A 126 0.05 13.44 3.70
N ALA A 127 0.41 12.19 3.99
CA ALA A 127 1.20 11.35 3.09
C ALA A 127 0.48 11.08 1.76
N TYR A 128 -0.82 10.77 1.81
CA TYR A 128 -1.65 10.59 0.61
C TYR A 128 -1.71 11.85 -0.23
N ALA A 129 -1.89 13.01 0.38
CA ALA A 129 -1.91 14.29 -0.33
C ALA A 129 -0.56 14.58 -1.03
N ARG A 130 0.57 14.24 -0.40
CA ARG A 130 1.90 14.36 -1.01
C ARG A 130 2.07 13.44 -2.21
N VAL A 131 1.69 12.17 -2.07
CA VAL A 131 1.74 11.19 -3.17
C VAL A 131 0.87 11.66 -4.32
N ASP A 132 -0.34 12.15 -4.07
CA ASP A 132 -1.24 12.64 -5.10
C ASP A 132 -0.69 13.88 -5.82
N ALA A 133 -0.04 14.77 -5.11
CA ALA A 133 0.62 15.93 -5.72
C ALA A 133 1.79 15.50 -6.62
N ALA A 134 2.60 14.54 -6.17
CA ALA A 134 3.78 14.07 -6.90
C ALA A 134 3.45 13.19 -8.11
N ARG A 135 2.38 12.38 -8.04
CA ARG A 135 1.99 11.55 -9.18
C ARG A 135 1.49 12.36 -10.38
N GLY A 136 0.94 13.54 -10.17
CA GLY A 136 0.30 14.34 -11.22
C GLY A 136 -0.87 13.57 -11.86
N GLN A 137 -0.74 13.20 -13.12
CA GLN A 137 -1.75 12.43 -13.87
C GLN A 137 -1.43 10.92 -13.96
N ARG A 138 -0.32 10.46 -13.36
CA ARG A 138 0.05 9.04 -13.42
C ARG A 138 -0.94 8.21 -12.62
N PRO A 139 -1.51 7.14 -13.21
CA PRO A 139 -2.36 6.22 -12.48
C PRO A 139 -1.48 5.37 -11.54
N LEU A 140 -1.88 5.25 -10.29
CA LEU A 140 -1.27 4.34 -9.33
C LEU A 140 -2.32 3.34 -8.86
N THR A 141 -1.92 2.08 -8.71
CA THR A 141 -2.77 1.12 -8.02
C THR A 141 -2.92 1.50 -6.55
N PRO A 142 -3.98 1.06 -5.85
CA PRO A 142 -4.14 1.33 -4.41
C PRO A 142 -2.93 0.88 -3.58
N PHE A 143 -2.31 -0.23 -3.97
CA PHE A 143 -1.13 -0.76 -3.29
C PHE A 143 0.11 0.12 -3.52
N GLU A 144 0.38 0.55 -4.74
CA GLU A 144 1.48 1.48 -5.06
C GLU A 144 1.31 2.81 -4.32
N PHE A 145 0.08 3.32 -4.31
CA PHE A 145 -0.25 4.56 -3.60
C PHE A 145 0.02 4.43 -2.10
N GLY A 146 -0.48 3.37 -1.47
CA GLY A 146 -0.27 3.10 -0.05
C GLY A 146 1.20 2.85 0.31
N THR A 147 1.95 2.17 -0.57
CA THR A 147 3.39 1.94 -0.40
C THR A 147 4.17 3.26 -0.36
N LEU A 148 3.91 4.16 -1.32
CA LEU A 148 4.55 5.47 -1.36
C LEU A 148 4.14 6.33 -0.16
N ALA A 149 2.88 6.28 0.26
CA ALA A 149 2.41 6.97 1.46
C ALA A 149 3.11 6.46 2.74
N ALA A 150 3.26 5.14 2.89
CA ALA A 150 4.01 4.55 4.01
C ALA A 150 5.47 5.02 4.01
N MET A 151 6.13 5.05 2.85
CA MET A 151 7.50 5.55 2.71
C MET A 151 7.62 7.03 3.08
N CYS A 152 6.64 7.87 2.72
CA CYS A 152 6.58 9.26 3.16
C CYS A 152 6.53 9.35 4.69
N VAL A 153 5.64 8.58 5.33
CA VAL A 153 5.50 8.54 6.79
C VAL A 153 6.81 8.12 7.46
N PHE A 154 7.46 7.08 6.96
CA PHE A 154 8.71 6.58 7.55
C PHE A 154 9.87 7.57 7.40
N THR A 155 9.96 8.25 6.27
CA THR A 155 10.98 9.29 6.06
C THR A 155 10.77 10.50 6.99
N GLU A 156 9.50 10.88 7.25
CA GLU A 156 9.18 11.96 8.19
C GLU A 156 9.39 11.58 9.65
N ALA A 157 9.27 10.29 9.96
CA ALA A 157 9.47 9.78 11.31
C ALA A 157 10.95 9.65 11.72
N ASP A 158 11.87 9.92 10.81
CA ASP A 158 13.32 9.83 11.05
C ASP A 158 13.72 8.44 11.58
N LEU A 159 13.36 7.40 10.81
CA LEU A 159 13.67 6.00 11.12
C LEU A 159 15.12 5.66 10.75
#